data_fddf21ace6775d3d555d83c40a746cfb
#
_entry.id   fddf21ace6775d3d555d83c40a746cfb
#
_cell.length_a   1.000
_cell.length_b   1.000
_cell.length_c   1.000
_cell.angle_alpha   90.00
_cell.angle_beta   90.00
_cell.angle_gamma   90.00
#
_symmetry.space_group_name_H-M   'P 1'
#
loop_
_entity.id
_entity.type
_entity.pdbx_description
1 polymer ?
#
loop_
_entity_poly.entity_id
_entity_poly.type
_entity_poly.pdbx_seq_one_letter_code
_entity_poly.pdbx_strand_id
1 'polypeptide(L)'
;MSFVVIAVLIVLTALAVGYVGLLLEEHAEWREWHVPRDKEFISYPLEYGEHDGLLLTDVEYAIRKDLLEVRYTVENRNKGQTPVRNDLILAFQNGIGLRTVSPTTWTVMLEGAHARMTQSFRLRDRSAPPVIQPDRTW
;
A
#
# COMPACT_ATOMS: atom_id res chain seq x y z
N MET A 1 -35.02 -42.66 8.11
CA MET A 1 -33.67 -42.12 7.84
C MET A 1 -32.78 -42.54 9.00
N SER A 2 -31.68 -43.20 8.72
CA SER A 2 -30.81 -43.63 9.80
C SER A 2 -30.03 -42.44 10.39
N PHE A 3 -29.78 -42.54 11.69
CA PHE A 3 -29.00 -41.53 12.43
C PHE A 3 -27.63 -41.25 11.79
N VAL A 4 -26.99 -42.27 11.20
CA VAL A 4 -25.70 -42.17 10.51
C VAL A 4 -25.79 -41.30 9.26
N VAL A 5 -26.87 -41.36 8.49
CA VAL A 5 -27.07 -40.54 7.28
C VAL A 5 -27.19 -39.06 7.64
N ILE A 6 -27.88 -38.73 8.73
CA ILE A 6 -27.98 -37.35 9.21
C ILE A 6 -26.62 -36.81 9.66
N ALA A 7 -25.84 -37.62 10.40
CA ALA A 7 -24.51 -37.24 10.84
C ALA A 7 -23.54 -36.98 9.65
N VAL A 8 -23.58 -37.83 8.62
CA VAL A 8 -22.78 -37.65 7.41
C VAL A 8 -23.17 -36.39 6.66
N LEU A 9 -24.47 -36.09 6.54
CA LEU A 9 -24.95 -34.87 5.89
C LEU A 9 -24.49 -33.61 6.64
N ILE A 10 -24.49 -33.62 7.97
CA ILE A 10 -24.00 -32.50 8.79
C ILE A 10 -22.51 -32.30 8.58
N VAL A 11 -21.72 -33.36 8.57
CA VAL A 11 -20.24 -33.26 8.33
C VAL A 11 -19.94 -32.74 6.93
N LEU A 12 -20.61 -33.25 5.90
CA LEU A 12 -20.42 -32.77 4.52
C LEU A 12 -20.83 -31.32 4.36
N THR A 13 -21.90 -30.88 5.00
CA THR A 13 -22.34 -29.47 4.99
C THR A 13 -21.30 -28.58 5.68
N ALA A 14 -20.75 -28.98 6.82
CA ALA A 14 -19.74 -28.25 7.55
C ALA A 14 -18.43 -28.14 6.74
N LEU A 15 -18.00 -29.20 6.05
CA LEU A 15 -16.83 -29.18 5.18
C LEU A 15 -17.03 -28.27 3.96
N ALA A 16 -18.21 -28.30 3.35
CA ALA A 16 -18.55 -27.43 2.23
C ALA A 16 -18.54 -25.95 2.62
N VAL A 17 -19.10 -25.61 3.78
CA VAL A 17 -19.08 -24.24 4.32
C VAL A 17 -17.66 -23.80 4.65
N GLY A 18 -16.85 -24.67 5.26
CA GLY A 18 -15.44 -24.39 5.52
C GLY A 18 -14.63 -24.15 4.24
N TYR A 19 -14.83 -24.98 3.22
CA TYR A 19 -14.16 -24.83 1.92
C TYR A 19 -14.57 -23.53 1.21
N VAL A 20 -15.86 -23.21 1.20
CA VAL A 20 -16.36 -21.94 0.63
C VAL A 20 -15.84 -20.75 1.42
N GLY A 21 -15.73 -20.85 2.75
CA GLY A 21 -15.12 -19.84 3.60
C GLY A 21 -13.66 -19.59 3.26
N LEU A 22 -12.87 -20.65 3.05
CA LEU A 22 -11.46 -20.53 2.62
C LEU A 22 -11.33 -19.91 1.23
N LEU A 23 -12.17 -20.30 0.27
CA LEU A 23 -12.19 -19.68 -1.06
C LEU A 23 -12.61 -18.21 -0.99
N LEU A 24 -13.55 -17.87 -0.13
CA LEU A 24 -13.97 -16.49 0.09
C LEU A 24 -12.88 -15.67 0.77
N GLU A 25 -12.07 -16.24 1.66
CA GLU A 25 -10.93 -15.57 2.24
C GLU A 25 -9.83 -15.30 1.20
N GLU A 26 -9.50 -16.27 0.34
CA GLU A 26 -8.59 -16.04 -0.78
C GLU A 26 -9.13 -14.96 -1.73
N HIS A 27 -10.41 -15.00 -2.04
CA HIS A 27 -11.05 -13.95 -2.81
C HIS A 27 -11.29 -12.66 -2.02
N ALA A 28 -11.35 -12.71 -0.69
CA ALA A 28 -11.50 -11.54 0.16
C ALA A 28 -10.22 -10.72 0.22
N GLU A 29 -9.02 -11.32 0.14
CA GLU A 29 -7.79 -10.56 -0.08
C GLU A 29 -7.87 -9.75 -1.38
N TRP A 30 -8.46 -10.28 -2.43
CA TRP A 30 -8.77 -9.58 -3.67
C TRP A 30 -9.94 -8.61 -3.54
N ARG A 31 -10.93 -8.92 -2.69
CA ARG A 31 -12.12 -8.08 -2.45
C ARG A 31 -11.89 -7.03 -1.38
N GLU A 32 -11.02 -7.28 -0.41
CA GLU A 32 -10.64 -6.30 0.60
C GLU A 32 -9.88 -5.14 -0.04
N TRP A 33 -9.16 -5.42 -1.13
CA TRP A 33 -8.65 -4.36 -1.95
C TRP A 33 -9.71 -3.94 -2.98
N HIS A 34 -10.77 -3.31 -2.52
CA HIS A 34 -11.65 -2.54 -3.40
C HIS A 34 -11.01 -1.18 -3.65
N VAL A 35 -11.30 -0.61 -4.82
CA VAL A 35 -10.83 0.73 -5.16
C VAL A 35 -11.34 1.70 -4.09
N PRO A 36 -10.46 2.41 -3.35
CA PRO A 36 -10.89 3.36 -2.35
C PRO A 36 -11.75 4.45 -2.97
N ARG A 37 -12.65 5.02 -2.17
CA ARG A 37 -13.41 6.20 -2.58
C ARG A 37 -12.45 7.35 -2.87
N ASP A 38 -12.83 8.23 -3.80
CA ASP A 38 -12.04 9.42 -4.08
C ASP A 38 -11.72 10.19 -2.78
N LYS A 39 -10.46 10.56 -2.60
CA LYS A 39 -9.90 11.24 -1.42
C LYS A 39 -9.87 10.42 -0.12
N GLU A 40 -10.19 9.13 -0.17
CA GLU A 40 -10.01 8.25 0.98
C GLU A 40 -8.57 7.75 1.01
N PHE A 41 -7.85 8.07 2.09
CA PHE A 41 -6.48 7.60 2.29
C PHE A 41 -6.47 6.33 3.12
N ILE A 42 -5.72 5.35 2.65
CA ILE A 42 -5.54 4.06 3.30
C ILE A 42 -4.10 3.95 3.76
N SER A 43 -3.91 3.53 5.00
CA SER A 43 -2.57 3.28 5.55
C SER A 43 -1.88 2.15 4.80
N TYR A 44 -0.61 2.34 4.50
CA TYR A 44 0.25 1.34 3.87
C TYR A 44 1.46 1.07 4.76
N PRO A 45 1.64 -0.16 5.29
CA PRO A 45 2.81 -0.49 6.09
C PRO A 45 4.03 -0.62 5.16
N LEU A 46 4.92 0.36 5.24
CA LEU A 46 6.15 0.37 4.46
C LEU A 46 7.24 -0.40 5.18
N GLU A 47 7.79 -1.41 4.52
CA GLU A 47 8.95 -2.15 5.02
C GLU A 47 10.24 -1.39 4.70
N TYR A 48 11.21 -1.42 5.63
CA TYR A 48 12.52 -0.81 5.43
C TYR A 48 12.47 0.66 5.04
N GLY A 49 11.65 1.44 5.76
CA GLY A 49 11.43 2.86 5.48
C GLY A 49 12.63 3.76 5.75
N GLU A 50 13.71 3.27 6.36
CA GLU A 50 14.91 4.06 6.62
C GLU A 50 15.98 3.80 5.57
N HIS A 51 16.48 4.88 4.97
CA HIS A 51 17.56 4.84 4.02
C HIS A 51 18.29 6.18 4.00
N ASP A 52 19.62 6.12 4.04
CA ASP A 52 20.51 7.30 3.93
C ASP A 52 20.19 8.41 4.95
N GLY A 53 19.83 7.99 6.16
CA GLY A 53 19.49 8.91 7.26
C GLY A 53 18.11 9.55 7.16
N LEU A 54 17.28 9.13 6.21
CA LEU A 54 15.89 9.56 6.08
C LEU A 54 14.97 8.41 6.47
N LEU A 55 14.03 8.68 7.37
CA LEU A 55 13.02 7.72 7.79
C LEU A 55 11.65 8.10 7.21
N LEU A 56 11.05 7.16 6.50
CA LEU A 56 9.71 7.29 5.92
C LEU A 56 8.70 6.60 6.83
N THR A 57 7.69 7.34 7.28
CA THR A 57 6.64 6.85 8.17
C THR A 57 5.27 7.36 7.72
N ASP A 58 4.21 6.83 8.34
CA ASP A 58 2.82 7.27 8.10
C ASP A 58 2.46 7.30 6.62
N VAL A 59 2.84 6.24 5.91
CA VAL A 59 2.56 6.11 4.49
C VAL A 59 1.09 5.80 4.29
N GLU A 60 0.44 6.60 3.47
CA GLU A 60 -0.96 6.45 3.08
C GLU A 60 -1.09 6.65 1.58
N TYR A 61 -2.08 6.00 0.98
CA TYR A 61 -2.38 6.20 -0.42
C TYR A 61 -3.87 6.40 -0.66
N ALA A 62 -4.18 7.13 -1.71
CA ALA A 62 -5.54 7.27 -2.23
C ALA A 62 -5.51 7.08 -3.75
N ILE A 63 -6.63 6.64 -4.28
CA ILE A 63 -6.81 6.50 -5.72
C ILE A 63 -7.86 7.51 -6.16
N ARG A 64 -7.48 8.33 -7.14
CA ARG A 64 -8.37 9.32 -7.75
C ARG A 64 -8.30 9.16 -9.27
N LYS A 65 -9.39 8.67 -9.88
CA LYS A 65 -9.43 8.36 -11.31
C LYS A 65 -8.31 7.37 -11.68
N ASP A 66 -7.34 7.79 -12.49
CA ASP A 66 -6.19 7.01 -12.91
C ASP A 66 -4.90 7.37 -12.16
N LEU A 67 -5.02 8.10 -11.05
CA LEU A 67 -3.89 8.53 -10.24
C LEU A 67 -3.85 7.80 -8.90
N LEU A 68 -2.66 7.33 -8.56
CA LEU A 68 -2.31 6.88 -7.23
C LEU A 68 -1.59 8.04 -6.52
N GLU A 69 -2.21 8.58 -5.49
CA GLU A 69 -1.62 9.62 -4.66
C GLU A 69 -1.10 8.99 -3.37
N VAL A 70 0.20 9.12 -3.13
CA VAL A 70 0.86 8.59 -1.93
C VAL A 70 1.40 9.75 -1.14
N ARG A 71 1.08 9.79 0.15
CA ARG A 71 1.65 10.75 1.09
C ARG A 71 2.35 10.03 2.22
N TYR A 72 3.42 10.63 2.70
CA TYR A 72 4.26 10.05 3.73
C TYR A 72 4.99 11.12 4.51
N THR A 73 5.40 10.80 5.72
CA THR A 73 6.22 11.67 6.56
C THR A 73 7.69 11.27 6.41
N VAL A 74 8.55 12.25 6.22
CA VAL A 74 10.00 12.07 6.18
C VAL A 74 10.59 12.71 7.44
N GLU A 75 11.39 11.95 8.18
CA GLU A 75 12.19 12.45 9.30
C GLU A 75 13.67 12.51 8.87
N ASN A 76 14.29 13.66 9.03
CA ASN A 76 15.72 13.80 8.79
C ASN A 76 16.52 13.40 10.02
N ARG A 77 17.15 12.23 9.97
CA ARG A 77 18.04 11.72 11.01
C ARG A 77 19.52 12.04 10.77
N ASN A 78 19.83 12.70 9.67
CA ASN A 78 21.16 13.19 9.39
C ASN A 78 21.50 14.39 10.28
N LYS A 79 22.77 14.55 10.58
CA LYS A 79 23.26 15.76 11.26
C LYS A 79 23.20 16.95 10.33
N GLY A 80 22.68 18.07 10.83
CA GLY A 80 22.60 19.31 10.08
C GLY A 80 21.48 19.34 9.04
N GLN A 81 21.55 20.31 8.15
CA GLN A 81 20.59 20.51 7.08
C GLN A 81 20.81 19.50 5.96
N THR A 82 19.73 18.88 5.49
CA THR A 82 19.77 17.93 4.37
C THR A 82 18.75 18.34 3.31
N PRO A 83 19.15 18.50 2.04
CA PRO A 83 18.20 18.66 0.96
C PRO A 83 17.52 17.30 0.68
N VAL A 84 16.20 17.29 0.65
CA VAL A 84 15.41 16.09 0.48
C VAL A 84 14.46 16.28 -0.71
N ARG A 85 14.46 15.31 -1.62
CA ARG A 85 13.52 15.28 -2.73
C ARG A 85 12.19 14.66 -2.27
N ASN A 86 11.12 15.01 -2.95
CA ASN A 86 9.80 14.46 -2.68
C ASN A 86 9.51 13.13 -3.40
N ASP A 87 10.45 12.59 -4.17
CA ASP A 87 10.30 11.36 -4.96
C ASP A 87 11.09 10.18 -4.34
N LEU A 88 10.82 9.91 -3.06
CA LEU A 88 11.54 8.92 -2.27
C LEU A 88 10.95 7.52 -2.33
N ILE A 89 9.85 7.33 -3.04
CA ILE A 89 9.17 6.04 -3.14
C ILE A 89 8.99 5.62 -4.60
N LEU A 90 8.86 4.32 -4.78
CA LEU A 90 8.48 3.67 -6.03
C LEU A 90 7.13 2.98 -5.84
N ALA A 91 6.34 2.93 -6.89
CA ALA A 91 5.09 2.19 -6.90
C ALA A 91 5.05 1.24 -8.09
N PHE A 92 4.44 0.09 -7.88
CA PHE A 92 4.33 -0.97 -8.88
C PHE A 92 2.91 -1.53 -8.91
N GLN A 93 2.51 -2.03 -10.05
CA GLN A 93 1.33 -2.88 -10.20
C GLN A 93 1.71 -4.11 -11.02
N ASN A 94 1.37 -5.31 -10.51
CA ASN A 94 1.70 -6.57 -11.18
C ASN A 94 3.19 -6.67 -11.56
N GLY A 95 4.08 -6.17 -10.71
CA GLY A 95 5.52 -6.17 -10.94
C GLY A 95 6.03 -5.12 -11.93
N ILE A 96 5.15 -4.26 -12.44
CA ILE A 96 5.50 -3.21 -13.40
C ILE A 96 5.52 -1.86 -12.70
N GLY A 97 6.64 -1.13 -12.85
CA GLY A 97 6.80 0.20 -12.27
C GLY A 97 5.79 1.20 -12.81
N LEU A 98 5.20 1.99 -11.92
CA LEU A 98 4.30 3.07 -12.26
C LEU A 98 5.09 4.35 -12.51
N ARG A 99 4.62 5.14 -13.47
CA ARG A 99 5.23 6.43 -13.77
C ARG A 99 4.84 7.48 -12.74
N THR A 100 5.84 8.15 -12.17
CA THR A 100 5.63 9.34 -11.35
C THR A 100 5.16 10.50 -12.23
N VAL A 101 4.08 11.15 -11.83
CA VAL A 101 3.49 12.28 -12.57
C VAL A 101 3.51 13.58 -11.78
N SER A 102 3.82 13.53 -10.48
CA SER A 102 4.03 14.72 -9.66
C SER A 102 5.39 15.37 -9.99
N PRO A 103 5.49 16.71 -9.91
CA PRO A 103 6.78 17.38 -10.11
C PRO A 103 7.76 17.04 -8.98
N THR A 104 9.04 16.94 -9.31
CA THR A 104 10.09 16.79 -8.32
C THR A 104 10.37 18.13 -7.66
N THR A 105 10.30 18.16 -6.34
CA THR A 105 10.60 19.33 -5.52
C THR A 105 11.66 18.99 -4.47
N TRP A 106 12.36 20.01 -4.00
CA TRP A 106 13.36 19.90 -2.96
C TRP A 106 12.93 20.65 -1.71
N THR A 107 13.16 20.05 -0.56
CA THR A 107 12.93 20.67 0.74
C THR A 107 14.20 20.55 1.56
N VAL A 108 14.70 21.67 2.10
CA VAL A 108 15.81 21.63 3.04
C VAL A 108 15.26 21.33 4.43
N MET A 109 15.69 20.21 5.00
CA MET A 109 15.23 19.75 6.30
C MET A 109 16.34 19.89 7.33
N LEU A 110 16.01 20.48 8.47
CA LEU A 110 16.88 20.53 9.63
C LEU A 110 16.99 19.14 10.28
N GLU A 111 18.06 18.92 11.04
CA GLU A 111 18.22 17.71 11.83
C GLU A 111 17.01 17.48 12.74
N GLY A 112 16.45 16.28 12.72
CA GLY A 112 15.27 15.92 13.50
C GLY A 112 13.95 16.47 12.96
N ALA A 113 13.96 17.25 11.89
CA ALA A 113 12.73 17.79 11.31
C ALA A 113 11.91 16.72 10.62
N HIS A 114 10.60 16.94 10.59
CA HIS A 114 9.63 16.11 9.89
C HIS A 114 8.97 16.93 8.79
N ALA A 115 8.76 16.32 7.63
CA ALA A 115 8.01 16.93 6.54
C ALA A 115 7.00 15.94 5.97
N ARG A 116 5.81 16.41 5.64
CA ARG A 116 4.80 15.62 4.94
C ARG A 116 5.00 15.81 3.44
N MET A 117 5.16 14.71 2.72
CA MET A 117 5.40 14.72 1.28
C MET A 117 4.31 13.96 0.54
N THR A 118 4.04 14.37 -0.68
CA THR A 118 3.08 13.72 -1.57
C THR A 118 3.76 13.41 -2.88
N GLN A 119 3.51 12.21 -3.39
CA GLN A 119 3.99 11.74 -4.67
C GLN A 119 2.85 11.06 -5.42
N SER A 120 2.67 11.37 -6.69
CA SER A 120 1.58 10.82 -7.48
C SER A 120 2.11 9.99 -8.64
N PHE A 121 1.41 8.90 -8.91
CA PHE A 121 1.75 7.94 -9.96
C PHE A 121 0.54 7.73 -10.87
N ARG A 122 0.81 7.43 -12.13
CA ARG A 122 -0.25 7.02 -13.04
C ARG A 122 -0.54 5.54 -12.89
N LEU A 123 -1.78 5.22 -12.53
CA LEU A 123 -2.23 3.83 -12.45
C LEU A 123 -2.35 3.23 -13.85
N ARG A 124 -2.00 1.96 -13.97
CA ARG A 124 -2.22 1.14 -15.16
C ARG A 124 -3.56 0.42 -15.10
N ASP A 125 -3.94 0.00 -13.89
CA ASP A 125 -5.17 -0.75 -13.63
C ASP A 125 -5.72 -0.37 -12.26
N ARG A 126 -6.91 0.23 -12.21
CA ARG A 126 -7.55 0.61 -10.95
C ARG A 126 -7.93 -0.58 -10.08
N SER A 127 -8.10 -1.77 -10.68
CA SER A 127 -8.49 -2.98 -9.96
C SER A 127 -7.31 -3.75 -9.35
N ALA A 128 -6.07 -3.39 -9.72
CA ALA A 128 -4.89 -4.04 -9.20
C ALA A 128 -4.31 -3.28 -8.00
N PRO A 129 -4.00 -3.96 -6.87
CA PRO A 129 -3.40 -3.30 -5.72
C PRO A 129 -2.01 -2.78 -6.04
N PRO A 130 -1.68 -1.54 -5.63
CA PRO A 130 -0.33 -1.02 -5.79
C PRO A 130 0.61 -1.62 -4.74
N VAL A 131 1.86 -1.79 -5.11
CA VAL A 131 2.96 -2.10 -4.19
C VAL A 131 3.82 -0.85 -4.07
N ILE A 132 4.00 -0.38 -2.85
CA ILE A 132 4.76 0.83 -2.54
C ILE A 132 6.01 0.44 -1.77
N GLN A 133 7.15 0.93 -2.19
CA GLN A 133 8.42 0.68 -1.54
C GLN A 133 9.33 1.89 -1.60
N PRO A 134 10.31 2.02 -0.68
CA PRO A 134 11.30 3.08 -0.78
C PRO A 134 12.13 2.94 -2.04
N ASP A 135 12.42 4.07 -2.68
CA ASP A 135 13.43 4.12 -3.73
C ASP A 135 14.81 4.20 -3.06
N ARG A 136 15.58 3.13 -3.12
CA ARG A 136 16.88 3.04 -2.47
C ARG A 136 18.04 3.63 -3.28
N THR A 137 17.72 4.28 -4.38
CA THR A 137 18.71 4.98 -5.21
C THR A 137 18.91 6.45 -4.84
N TRP A 138 18.12 6.93 -3.89
CA TRP A 138 18.22 8.32 -3.38
C TRP A 138 19.20 8.51 -2.23
#